data_ae4388a0e0e667cb00e77cad09c14a57
#
_entry.id   ae4388a0e0e667cb00e77cad09c14a57
#
_cell.length_a   1.000
_cell.length_b   1.000
_cell.length_c   1.000
_cell.angle_alpha   90.00
_cell.angle_beta   90.00
_cell.angle_gamma   90.00
#
_symmetry.space_group_name_H-M   'P 1'
#
loop_
_entity.id
_entity.type
_entity.pdbx_description
1 polymer ?
#
loop_
_entity_poly.entity_id
_entity_poly.type
_entity_poly.pdbx_seq_one_letter_code
_entity_poly.pdbx_strand_id
1 'polypeptide(L)'
;MSAETVITFDDVDVVFKEKKKEAVHAVDHVSLEVNRGDIYGIVGYSGAGKSTLVRLINLLQRPTSGSVTVLGDDMASLSAGELRNKRRKIGMIFQHFNLMASRTIADNVAFPLRGIKSKEEIKQKVAELLELVGLSDRADAYPAELSGGQKQRVGIARALASDPEVLISDEATSALDPKTTVSILNLLKELNTKLGLTIVLITHQMEAVKQICSRVAVMEAGAVIERGSLLDIFAHPQQPLTKDFIDTTMQLDSTLETIAKQPAVQNLGPNERLIRLTYLGDSTDQPIIATLFAKYQVTANILFADIQSLQDTPFGNLIVVLTGEAQDIDAALKFLRDEGVTVAEVQIPGGKD
;
A
#
# COMPACT_ATOMS: atom_id res chain seq x y z
N MET A 1 24.21 5.96 -1.97
CA MET A 1 23.71 7.09 -2.79
C MET A 1 22.29 7.38 -2.34
N SER A 2 21.92 8.63 -2.03
CA SER A 2 20.52 8.97 -1.73
C SER A 2 19.66 8.65 -2.97
N ALA A 3 18.53 8.00 -2.77
CA ALA A 3 17.61 7.72 -3.85
C ALA A 3 17.10 9.05 -4.45
N GLU A 4 17.01 9.13 -5.79
CA GLU A 4 16.51 10.31 -6.48
C GLU A 4 15.01 10.50 -6.21
N THR A 5 14.62 11.64 -5.64
CA THR A 5 13.21 11.99 -5.44
C THR A 5 12.58 12.44 -6.76
N VAL A 6 11.47 11.80 -7.13
CA VAL A 6 10.75 12.09 -8.40
C VAL A 6 9.39 12.77 -8.19
N ILE A 7 8.81 12.68 -6.99
CA ILE A 7 7.60 13.41 -6.61
C ILE A 7 7.84 14.01 -5.24
N THR A 8 7.58 15.31 -5.10
CA THR A 8 7.62 16.03 -3.82
C THR A 8 6.32 16.81 -3.65
N PHE A 9 5.66 16.61 -2.54
CA PHE A 9 4.62 17.51 -2.02
C PHE A 9 5.27 18.32 -0.90
N ASP A 10 5.14 19.64 -0.98
CA ASP A 10 5.72 20.57 -0.01
C ASP A 10 4.63 21.45 0.57
N ASP A 11 4.23 21.13 1.81
CA ASP A 11 3.20 21.80 2.61
C ASP A 11 1.91 22.08 1.82
N VAL A 12 1.36 21.03 1.21
CA VAL A 12 0.27 21.13 0.24
C VAL A 12 -1.08 21.10 0.91
N ASP A 13 -1.94 22.07 0.54
CA ASP A 13 -3.35 22.11 0.92
C ASP A 13 -4.26 22.03 -0.28
N VAL A 14 -5.43 21.41 -0.10
CA VAL A 14 -6.57 21.49 -1.01
C VAL A 14 -7.82 21.74 -0.21
N VAL A 15 -8.39 22.92 -0.38
CA VAL A 15 -9.61 23.37 0.30
C VAL A 15 -10.74 23.55 -0.70
N PHE A 16 -11.81 22.78 -0.57
CA PHE A 16 -13.04 22.96 -1.33
C PHE A 16 -14.00 23.88 -0.57
N LYS A 17 -14.37 24.99 -1.22
CA LYS A 17 -15.36 25.95 -0.67
C LYS A 17 -16.69 25.80 -1.42
N GLU A 18 -17.73 25.34 -0.73
CA GLU A 18 -19.09 25.37 -1.24
C GLU A 18 -19.85 26.58 -0.68
N LYS A 19 -20.68 27.21 -1.55
CA LYS A 19 -21.41 28.48 -1.26
C LYS A 19 -22.46 28.36 -0.15
N LYS A 20 -22.34 27.65 0.88
CA LYS A 20 -23.25 27.55 2.06
C LYS A 20 -22.82 26.45 3.04
N LYS A 21 -21.65 25.85 2.88
CA LYS A 21 -21.12 24.82 3.77
C LYS A 21 -19.76 25.25 4.31
N GLU A 22 -19.35 24.67 5.39
CA GLU A 22 -17.98 24.82 5.91
C GLU A 22 -16.95 24.36 4.86
N ALA A 23 -15.80 25.01 4.84
CA ALA A 23 -14.73 24.66 3.94
C ALA A 23 -14.22 23.23 4.27
N VAL A 24 -14.10 22.38 3.26
CA VAL A 24 -13.62 21.03 3.43
C VAL A 24 -12.13 21.01 3.05
N HIS A 25 -11.26 20.72 4.01
CA HIS A 25 -9.85 20.47 3.80
C HIS A 25 -9.68 19.02 3.32
N ALA A 26 -9.59 18.83 2.01
CA ALA A 26 -9.45 17.52 1.41
C ALA A 26 -8.00 17.03 1.42
N VAL A 27 -7.05 17.95 1.45
CA VAL A 27 -5.63 17.75 1.73
C VAL A 27 -5.22 18.86 2.69
N ASP A 28 -4.52 18.50 3.77
CA ASP A 28 -4.21 19.38 4.88
C ASP A 28 -2.74 19.25 5.26
N HIS A 29 -1.93 20.29 4.94
CA HIS A 29 -0.50 20.40 5.22
C HIS A 29 0.33 19.14 4.88
N VAL A 30 0.10 18.56 3.69
CA VAL A 30 0.79 17.33 3.29
C VAL A 30 2.18 17.62 2.73
N SER A 31 3.20 17.04 3.37
CA SER A 31 4.57 16.97 2.86
C SER A 31 4.98 15.51 2.70
N LEU A 32 5.35 15.11 1.47
CA LEU A 32 5.61 13.72 1.11
C LEU A 32 6.62 13.64 -0.04
N GLU A 33 7.50 12.64 0.00
CA GLU A 33 8.47 12.36 -1.05
C GLU A 33 8.35 10.93 -1.57
N VAL A 34 8.37 10.77 -2.90
CA VAL A 34 8.41 9.49 -3.57
C VAL A 34 9.71 9.40 -4.37
N ASN A 35 10.47 8.34 -4.16
CA ASN A 35 11.75 8.14 -4.83
C ASN A 35 11.58 7.35 -6.13
N ARG A 36 12.56 7.51 -7.04
CA ARG A 36 12.60 6.75 -8.29
C ARG A 36 12.62 5.25 -8.02
N GLY A 37 11.74 4.53 -8.71
CA GLY A 37 11.61 3.08 -8.58
C GLY A 37 10.78 2.61 -7.38
N ASP A 38 10.31 3.50 -6.50
CA ASP A 38 9.40 3.13 -5.42
C ASP A 38 8.08 2.58 -5.99
N ILE A 39 7.50 1.60 -5.30
CA ILE A 39 6.06 1.39 -5.29
C ILE A 39 5.56 1.99 -3.98
N TYR A 40 5.05 3.22 -4.06
CA TYR A 40 4.63 3.99 -2.90
C TYR A 40 3.14 3.84 -2.64
N GLY A 41 2.76 3.26 -1.51
CA GLY A 41 1.37 3.09 -1.10
C GLY A 41 0.83 4.33 -0.39
N ILE A 42 -0.37 4.78 -0.75
CA ILE A 42 -1.14 5.78 -0.01
C ILE A 42 -2.42 5.09 0.44
N VAL A 43 -2.55 4.86 1.75
CA VAL A 43 -3.67 4.12 2.34
C VAL A 43 -4.47 5.01 3.29
N GLY A 44 -5.76 4.73 3.43
CA GLY A 44 -6.67 5.46 4.31
C GLY A 44 -8.12 5.11 4.00
N TYR A 45 -9.04 5.39 4.89
CA TYR A 45 -10.46 5.15 4.66
C TYR A 45 -11.02 6.03 3.53
N SER A 46 -12.23 5.70 3.07
CA SER A 46 -12.95 6.53 2.09
C SER A 46 -13.11 7.95 2.63
N GLY A 47 -12.82 8.95 1.79
CA GLY A 47 -12.89 10.36 2.21
C GLY A 47 -11.61 10.90 2.86
N ALA A 48 -10.57 10.10 3.10
CA ALA A 48 -9.31 10.56 3.71
C ALA A 48 -8.47 11.53 2.84
N GLY A 49 -8.89 11.84 1.61
CA GLY A 49 -8.18 12.81 0.74
C GLY A 49 -7.24 12.16 -0.31
N LYS A 50 -7.05 10.85 -0.30
CA LYS A 50 -6.10 10.11 -1.15
C LYS A 50 -6.19 10.44 -2.64
N SER A 51 -7.39 10.31 -3.23
CA SER A 51 -7.61 10.59 -4.67
C SER A 51 -7.43 12.09 -5.00
N THR A 52 -7.70 12.99 -4.04
CA THR A 52 -7.41 14.42 -4.20
C THR A 52 -5.91 14.65 -4.24
N LEU A 53 -5.15 14.06 -3.30
CA LEU A 53 -3.71 14.18 -3.23
C LEU A 53 -3.03 13.72 -4.53
N VAL A 54 -3.38 12.54 -5.05
CA VAL A 54 -2.71 12.04 -6.26
C VAL A 54 -3.08 12.77 -7.54
N ARG A 55 -4.27 13.40 -7.59
CA ARG A 55 -4.65 14.27 -8.72
C ARG A 55 -3.83 15.55 -8.80
N LEU A 56 -3.09 15.89 -7.76
CA LEU A 56 -2.12 16.96 -7.77
C LEU A 56 -0.87 16.59 -8.59
N ILE A 57 -0.45 15.32 -8.59
CA ILE A 57 0.74 14.83 -9.32
C ILE A 57 0.66 15.15 -10.82
N ASN A 58 -0.53 15.00 -11.40
CA ASN A 58 -0.75 15.31 -12.82
C ASN A 58 -1.51 16.63 -13.04
N LEU A 59 -1.65 17.45 -11.98
CA LEU A 59 -2.36 18.72 -11.94
C LEU A 59 -3.80 18.63 -12.50
N LEU A 60 -4.49 17.48 -12.28
CA LEU A 60 -5.95 17.38 -12.48
C LEU A 60 -6.70 18.13 -11.39
N GLN A 61 -6.11 18.27 -10.22
CA GLN A 61 -6.48 19.15 -9.13
C GLN A 61 -5.34 20.16 -8.93
N ARG A 62 -5.65 21.43 -8.69
CA ARG A 62 -4.66 22.41 -8.28
C ARG A 62 -4.58 22.48 -6.75
N PRO A 63 -3.38 22.64 -6.16
CA PRO A 63 -3.28 22.94 -4.74
C PRO A 63 -3.86 24.32 -4.44
N THR A 64 -4.38 24.51 -3.24
CA THR A 64 -4.80 25.82 -2.70
C THR A 64 -3.59 26.58 -2.18
N SER A 65 -2.65 25.89 -1.57
CA SER A 65 -1.33 26.37 -1.11
C SER A 65 -0.30 25.25 -1.19
N GLY A 66 0.95 25.56 -1.00
CA GLY A 66 2.08 24.65 -1.15
C GLY A 66 2.44 24.37 -2.61
N SER A 67 3.36 23.45 -2.83
CA SER A 67 3.85 23.11 -4.18
C SER A 67 3.94 21.61 -4.42
N VAL A 68 3.82 21.20 -5.69
CA VAL A 68 3.97 19.80 -6.11
C VAL A 68 4.99 19.75 -7.26
N THR A 69 6.13 19.15 -6.97
CA THR A 69 7.20 18.92 -7.93
C THR A 69 7.15 17.49 -8.46
N VAL A 70 7.18 17.31 -9.79
CA VAL A 70 7.18 15.99 -10.43
C VAL A 70 8.29 15.93 -11.48
N LEU A 71 9.19 14.96 -11.36
CA LEU A 71 10.33 14.79 -12.26
C LEU A 71 11.11 16.12 -12.44
N GLY A 72 11.34 16.83 -11.33
CA GLY A 72 12.11 18.06 -11.26
C GLY A 72 11.36 19.35 -11.60
N ASP A 73 10.10 19.31 -12.05
CA ASP A 73 9.32 20.50 -12.40
C ASP A 73 8.19 20.77 -11.41
N ASP A 74 8.01 22.01 -10.98
CA ASP A 74 6.81 22.45 -10.26
C ASP A 74 5.62 22.46 -11.22
N MET A 75 4.66 21.57 -10.95
CA MET A 75 3.52 21.32 -11.82
C MET A 75 2.62 22.55 -12.01
N ALA A 76 2.53 23.42 -11.00
CA ALA A 76 1.66 24.59 -11.04
C ALA A 76 2.24 25.73 -11.86
N SER A 77 3.57 25.77 -12.04
CA SER A 77 4.31 26.80 -12.79
C SER A 77 4.38 26.55 -14.30
N LEU A 78 4.08 25.31 -14.75
CA LEU A 78 4.20 24.90 -16.14
C LEU A 78 3.16 25.60 -17.04
N SER A 79 3.60 26.02 -18.23
CA SER A 79 2.70 26.44 -19.32
C SER A 79 1.83 25.26 -19.79
N ALA A 80 0.73 25.54 -20.49
CA ALA A 80 -0.18 24.51 -20.99
C ALA A 80 0.51 23.48 -21.92
N GLY A 81 1.54 23.90 -22.67
CA GLY A 81 2.32 23.02 -23.54
C GLY A 81 3.25 22.10 -22.75
N GLU A 82 4.01 22.67 -21.81
CA GLU A 82 4.91 21.93 -20.93
C GLU A 82 4.13 20.94 -20.05
N LEU A 83 3.00 21.37 -19.46
CA LEU A 83 2.13 20.49 -18.67
C LEU A 83 1.61 19.30 -19.49
N ARG A 84 1.24 19.53 -20.77
CA ARG A 84 0.81 18.43 -21.66
C ARG A 84 1.95 17.43 -21.87
N ASN A 85 3.17 17.90 -22.07
CA ASN A 85 4.35 17.06 -22.24
C ASN A 85 4.69 16.32 -20.94
N LYS A 86 4.62 17.00 -19.79
CA LYS A 86 4.86 16.40 -18.48
C LYS A 86 3.83 15.30 -18.18
N ARG A 87 2.54 15.53 -18.46
CA ARG A 87 1.48 14.52 -18.29
C ARG A 87 1.68 13.25 -19.12
N ARG A 88 2.44 13.28 -20.23
CA ARG A 88 2.80 12.06 -20.98
C ARG A 88 3.78 11.18 -20.23
N LYS A 89 4.57 11.78 -19.30
CA LYS A 89 5.48 11.05 -18.43
C LYS A 89 4.79 10.48 -17.18
N ILE A 90 3.48 10.72 -17.03
CA ILE A 90 2.68 10.30 -15.90
C ILE A 90 1.50 9.47 -16.43
N GLY A 91 1.59 8.15 -16.30
CA GLY A 91 0.47 7.24 -16.60
C GLY A 91 -0.54 7.23 -15.46
N MET A 92 -1.82 7.02 -15.77
CA MET A 92 -2.85 6.90 -14.75
C MET A 92 -3.79 5.73 -15.04
N ILE A 93 -3.95 4.87 -14.04
CA ILE A 93 -4.89 3.75 -14.00
C ILE A 93 -6.04 4.15 -13.09
N PHE A 94 -7.26 4.05 -13.60
CA PHE A 94 -8.47 4.51 -12.92
C PHE A 94 -9.24 3.33 -12.32
N GLN A 95 -10.00 3.60 -11.27
CA GLN A 95 -10.88 2.66 -10.59
C GLN A 95 -11.91 2.01 -11.54
N HIS A 96 -12.51 2.77 -12.44
CA HIS A 96 -13.58 2.33 -13.37
C HIS A 96 -13.08 2.04 -14.79
N PHE A 97 -11.82 1.62 -14.96
CA PHE A 97 -11.18 1.29 -16.25
C PHE A 97 -11.17 2.44 -17.27
N ASN A 98 -12.22 3.23 -17.37
CA ASN A 98 -12.44 4.34 -18.29
C ASN A 98 -12.10 4.00 -19.76
N LEU A 99 -12.51 2.80 -20.21
CA LEU A 99 -12.34 2.36 -21.58
C LEU A 99 -13.42 2.95 -22.49
N MET A 100 -13.03 3.28 -23.71
CA MET A 100 -13.94 3.71 -24.75
C MET A 100 -14.72 2.50 -25.26
N ALA A 101 -15.99 2.39 -24.89
CA ALA A 101 -16.84 1.22 -25.17
C ALA A 101 -17.03 0.93 -26.67
N SER A 102 -17.03 1.97 -27.52
CA SER A 102 -17.19 1.88 -28.99
C SER A 102 -15.89 1.65 -29.76
N ARG A 103 -14.78 1.41 -29.07
CA ARG A 103 -13.47 1.18 -29.65
C ARG A 103 -12.94 -0.18 -29.28
N THR A 104 -12.16 -0.78 -30.18
CA THR A 104 -11.45 -2.04 -29.89
C THR A 104 -10.43 -1.86 -28.77
N ILE A 105 -9.92 -2.95 -28.27
CA ILE A 105 -8.85 -2.95 -27.23
C ILE A 105 -7.59 -2.30 -27.78
N ALA A 106 -7.17 -2.65 -29.00
CA ALA A 106 -6.04 -2.01 -29.67
C ALA A 106 -6.25 -0.50 -29.81
N ASP A 107 -7.43 -0.04 -30.19
CA ASP A 107 -7.77 1.37 -30.30
C ASP A 107 -7.77 2.11 -28.95
N ASN A 108 -8.16 1.45 -27.86
CA ASN A 108 -8.08 1.99 -26.52
C ASN A 108 -6.62 2.23 -26.09
N VAL A 109 -5.74 1.25 -26.35
CA VAL A 109 -4.30 1.36 -26.04
C VAL A 109 -3.61 2.38 -26.96
N ALA A 110 -4.00 2.42 -28.24
CA ALA A 110 -3.45 3.38 -29.22
C ALA A 110 -3.82 4.84 -28.96
N PHE A 111 -4.89 5.10 -28.19
CA PHE A 111 -5.46 6.44 -28.05
C PHE A 111 -4.46 7.52 -27.61
N PRO A 112 -3.60 7.29 -26.58
CA PRO A 112 -2.62 8.30 -26.15
C PRO A 112 -1.54 8.62 -27.19
N LEU A 113 -1.34 7.74 -28.18
CA LEU A 113 -0.28 7.86 -29.20
C LEU A 113 -0.73 8.60 -30.46
N ARG A 114 -2.06 8.80 -30.61
CA ARG A 114 -2.62 9.43 -31.81
C ARG A 114 -2.15 10.87 -31.98
N GLY A 115 -1.68 11.20 -33.17
CA GLY A 115 -1.12 12.53 -33.49
C GLY A 115 0.29 12.78 -32.95
N ILE A 116 0.95 11.72 -32.41
CA ILE A 116 2.31 11.79 -31.86
C ILE A 116 3.24 10.87 -32.63
N LYS A 117 2.78 9.63 -32.91
CA LYS A 117 3.53 8.59 -33.62
C LYS A 117 2.87 8.23 -34.96
N SER A 118 3.63 7.65 -35.88
CA SER A 118 3.11 7.09 -37.13
C SER A 118 2.18 5.91 -36.86
N LYS A 119 1.39 5.51 -37.86
CA LYS A 119 0.47 4.37 -37.76
C LYS A 119 1.22 3.06 -37.49
N GLU A 120 2.37 2.89 -38.10
CA GLU A 120 3.24 1.71 -37.99
C GLU A 120 3.82 1.62 -36.57
N GLU A 121 4.37 2.72 -36.05
CA GLU A 121 4.89 2.78 -34.67
C GLU A 121 3.78 2.54 -33.64
N ILE A 122 2.58 3.09 -33.86
CA ILE A 122 1.42 2.83 -32.98
C ILE A 122 1.07 1.35 -32.99
N LYS A 123 0.98 0.72 -34.17
CA LYS A 123 0.65 -0.71 -34.29
C LYS A 123 1.66 -1.59 -33.57
N GLN A 124 2.95 -1.33 -33.74
CA GLN A 124 4.02 -2.05 -33.07
C GLN A 124 3.92 -1.87 -31.56
N LYS A 125 3.83 -0.62 -31.07
CA LYS A 125 3.75 -0.31 -29.64
C LYS A 125 2.52 -0.93 -28.98
N VAL A 126 1.37 -0.93 -29.64
CA VAL A 126 0.14 -1.57 -29.15
C VAL A 126 0.32 -3.08 -29.02
N ALA A 127 0.94 -3.72 -30.00
CA ALA A 127 1.21 -5.17 -29.96
C ALA A 127 2.13 -5.52 -28.77
N GLU A 128 3.23 -4.78 -28.57
CA GLU A 128 4.15 -4.94 -27.45
C GLU A 128 3.44 -4.76 -26.08
N LEU A 129 2.59 -3.74 -25.96
CA LEU A 129 1.87 -3.48 -24.72
C LEU A 129 0.78 -4.52 -24.42
N LEU A 130 0.08 -5.00 -25.45
CA LEU A 130 -0.90 -6.07 -25.27
C LEU A 130 -0.24 -7.40 -24.90
N GLU A 131 0.94 -7.69 -25.46
CA GLU A 131 1.76 -8.83 -25.04
C GLU A 131 2.21 -8.69 -23.58
N LEU A 132 2.70 -7.52 -23.20
CA LEU A 132 3.17 -7.23 -21.84
C LEU A 132 2.09 -7.45 -20.78
N VAL A 133 0.82 -7.17 -21.11
CA VAL A 133 -0.31 -7.40 -20.20
C VAL A 133 -1.04 -8.73 -20.43
N GLY A 134 -0.56 -9.58 -21.34
CA GLY A 134 -1.13 -10.92 -21.65
C GLY A 134 -2.48 -10.88 -22.35
N LEU A 135 -2.67 -9.96 -23.32
CA LEU A 135 -3.91 -9.77 -24.09
C LEU A 135 -3.67 -9.69 -25.59
N SER A 136 -2.60 -10.31 -26.13
CA SER A 136 -2.28 -10.27 -27.57
C SER A 136 -3.43 -10.81 -28.44
N ASP A 137 -4.16 -11.82 -27.97
CA ASP A 137 -5.28 -12.46 -28.65
C ASP A 137 -6.59 -11.64 -28.60
N ARG A 138 -6.61 -10.49 -27.91
CA ARG A 138 -7.79 -9.66 -27.66
C ARG A 138 -7.74 -8.28 -28.33
N ALA A 139 -6.78 -8.05 -29.22
CA ALA A 139 -6.55 -6.73 -29.84
C ALA A 139 -7.83 -6.18 -30.52
N ASP A 140 -8.56 -7.01 -31.23
CA ASP A 140 -9.76 -6.65 -32.00
C ASP A 140 -11.07 -6.75 -31.22
N ALA A 141 -11.03 -7.28 -29.98
CA ALA A 141 -12.20 -7.38 -29.10
C ALA A 141 -12.64 -5.98 -28.61
N TYR A 142 -13.89 -5.89 -28.16
CA TYR A 142 -14.45 -4.69 -27.53
C TYR A 142 -14.48 -4.83 -25.99
N PRO A 143 -14.50 -3.72 -25.25
CA PRO A 143 -14.55 -3.76 -23.77
C PRO A 143 -15.70 -4.60 -23.20
N ALA A 144 -16.85 -4.68 -23.90
CA ALA A 144 -17.99 -5.46 -23.45
C ALA A 144 -17.71 -6.97 -23.39
N GLU A 145 -16.75 -7.44 -24.20
CA GLU A 145 -16.38 -8.87 -24.32
C GLU A 145 -15.33 -9.31 -23.28
N LEU A 146 -14.89 -8.39 -22.40
CA LEU A 146 -13.80 -8.61 -21.46
C LEU A 146 -14.28 -8.73 -20.02
N SER A 147 -13.62 -9.60 -19.25
CA SER A 147 -13.76 -9.62 -17.79
C SER A 147 -13.23 -8.33 -17.14
N GLY A 148 -13.58 -8.08 -15.87
CA GLY A 148 -13.07 -6.92 -15.11
C GLY A 148 -11.55 -6.85 -15.08
N GLY A 149 -10.89 -7.97 -14.80
CA GLY A 149 -9.43 -8.05 -14.79
C GLY A 149 -8.79 -7.80 -16.17
N GLN A 150 -9.40 -8.29 -17.24
CA GLN A 150 -8.94 -8.00 -18.60
C GLN A 150 -9.11 -6.52 -18.94
N LYS A 151 -10.25 -5.90 -18.59
CA LYS A 151 -10.44 -4.44 -18.73
C LYS A 151 -9.37 -3.64 -17.99
N GLN A 152 -9.00 -4.08 -16.78
CA GLN A 152 -7.95 -3.43 -16.00
C GLN A 152 -6.59 -3.56 -16.68
N ARG A 153 -6.24 -4.72 -17.22
CA ARG A 153 -5.01 -4.93 -17.98
C ARG A 153 -4.93 -4.03 -19.21
N VAL A 154 -6.06 -3.80 -19.91
CA VAL A 154 -6.15 -2.81 -21.01
C VAL A 154 -5.92 -1.39 -20.49
N GLY A 155 -6.49 -1.03 -19.33
CA GLY A 155 -6.26 0.25 -18.67
C GLY A 155 -4.78 0.48 -18.34
N ILE A 156 -4.09 -0.57 -17.86
CA ILE A 156 -2.64 -0.56 -17.60
C ILE A 156 -1.86 -0.37 -18.92
N ALA A 157 -2.13 -1.17 -19.96
CA ALA A 157 -1.48 -1.03 -21.26
C ALA A 157 -1.63 0.37 -21.85
N ARG A 158 -2.84 0.96 -21.77
CA ARG A 158 -3.10 2.33 -22.19
C ARG A 158 -2.30 3.36 -21.38
N ALA A 159 -2.19 3.17 -20.06
CA ALA A 159 -1.42 4.07 -19.19
C ALA A 159 0.08 4.04 -19.52
N LEU A 160 0.59 2.88 -19.99
CA LEU A 160 1.99 2.71 -20.40
C LEU A 160 2.29 3.21 -21.82
N ALA A 161 1.29 3.52 -22.63
CA ALA A 161 1.45 3.80 -24.06
C ALA A 161 2.42 4.95 -24.37
N SER A 162 2.46 5.96 -23.50
CA SER A 162 3.34 7.13 -23.67
C SER A 162 4.74 6.99 -23.03
N ASP A 163 5.15 5.79 -22.67
CA ASP A 163 6.41 5.49 -21.97
C ASP A 163 6.58 6.37 -20.70
N PRO A 164 5.66 6.26 -19.72
CA PRO A 164 5.70 7.08 -18.52
C PRO A 164 6.88 6.70 -17.62
N GLU A 165 7.31 7.63 -16.78
CA GLU A 165 8.28 7.40 -15.68
C GLU A 165 7.58 7.21 -14.35
N VAL A 166 6.37 7.78 -14.21
CA VAL A 166 5.50 7.65 -13.03
C VAL A 166 4.17 7.02 -13.45
N LEU A 167 3.69 6.07 -12.67
CA LEU A 167 2.40 5.42 -12.86
C LEU A 167 1.54 5.61 -11.60
N ILE A 168 0.40 6.26 -11.74
CA ILE A 168 -0.57 6.43 -10.67
C ILE A 168 -1.63 5.34 -10.80
N SER A 169 -1.89 4.62 -9.72
CA SER A 169 -2.94 3.60 -9.62
C SER A 169 -3.99 4.06 -8.60
N ASP A 170 -5.08 4.65 -9.07
CA ASP A 170 -6.15 5.19 -8.22
C ASP A 170 -7.23 4.11 -8.03
N GLU A 171 -7.16 3.41 -6.88
CA GLU A 171 -8.07 2.30 -6.49
C GLU A 171 -8.32 1.26 -7.60
N ALA A 172 -7.31 0.96 -8.38
CA ALA A 172 -7.39 0.15 -9.59
C ALA A 172 -7.83 -1.30 -9.38
N THR A 173 -7.90 -1.77 -8.13
CA THR A 173 -8.28 -3.15 -7.78
C THR A 173 -9.59 -3.25 -7.01
N SER A 174 -10.20 -2.12 -6.60
CA SER A 174 -11.38 -2.10 -5.72
C SER A 174 -12.64 -2.77 -6.32
N ALA A 175 -12.74 -2.85 -7.65
CA ALA A 175 -13.86 -3.46 -8.37
C ALA A 175 -13.57 -4.90 -8.84
N LEU A 176 -12.48 -5.52 -8.38
CA LEU A 176 -12.03 -6.83 -8.82
C LEU A 176 -12.19 -7.87 -7.69
N ASP A 177 -12.35 -9.12 -8.08
CA ASP A 177 -12.30 -10.24 -7.14
C ASP A 177 -10.88 -10.44 -6.56
N PRO A 178 -10.73 -11.09 -5.39
CA PRO A 178 -9.44 -11.21 -4.72
C PRO A 178 -8.33 -11.85 -5.57
N LYS A 179 -8.65 -12.90 -6.35
CA LYS A 179 -7.68 -13.59 -7.21
C LYS A 179 -7.20 -12.69 -8.34
N THR A 180 -8.10 -11.95 -8.95
CA THR A 180 -7.79 -10.98 -10.00
C THR A 180 -7.00 -9.81 -9.44
N THR A 181 -7.32 -9.33 -8.22
CA THR A 181 -6.57 -8.29 -7.51
C THR A 181 -5.10 -8.69 -7.37
N VAL A 182 -4.82 -9.87 -6.83
CA VAL A 182 -3.44 -10.40 -6.68
C VAL A 182 -2.73 -10.41 -8.04
N SER A 183 -3.41 -10.86 -9.10
CA SER A 183 -2.84 -10.91 -10.46
C SER A 183 -2.48 -9.53 -11.00
N ILE A 184 -3.31 -8.51 -10.76
CA ILE A 184 -3.04 -7.12 -11.19
C ILE A 184 -1.91 -6.50 -10.36
N LEU A 185 -1.87 -6.73 -9.05
CA LEU A 185 -0.79 -6.25 -8.19
C LEU A 185 0.56 -6.85 -8.60
N ASN A 186 0.62 -8.15 -8.87
CA ASN A 186 1.82 -8.81 -9.37
C ASN A 186 2.27 -8.22 -10.72
N LEU A 187 1.33 -7.96 -11.64
CA LEU A 187 1.65 -7.28 -12.90
C LEU A 187 2.27 -5.90 -12.64
N LEU A 188 1.72 -5.10 -11.73
CA LEU A 188 2.30 -3.79 -11.39
C LEU A 188 3.71 -3.92 -10.82
N LYS A 189 3.97 -4.90 -9.94
CA LYS A 189 5.31 -5.20 -9.41
C LYS A 189 6.28 -5.60 -10.51
N GLU A 190 5.86 -6.45 -11.44
CA GLU A 190 6.69 -6.82 -12.60
C GLU A 190 7.01 -5.61 -13.49
N LEU A 191 6.03 -4.74 -13.76
CA LEU A 191 6.22 -3.53 -14.56
C LEU A 191 7.18 -2.55 -13.88
N ASN A 192 7.08 -2.36 -12.56
CA ASN A 192 8.03 -1.57 -11.79
C ASN A 192 9.45 -2.08 -11.98
N THR A 193 9.68 -3.38 -11.79
CA THR A 193 11.01 -4.00 -11.91
C THR A 193 11.55 -3.99 -13.34
N LYS A 194 10.71 -4.37 -14.34
CA LYS A 194 11.14 -4.50 -15.74
C LYS A 194 11.37 -3.17 -16.44
N LEU A 195 10.55 -2.17 -16.13
CA LEU A 195 10.55 -0.86 -16.80
C LEU A 195 11.16 0.26 -15.96
N GLY A 196 11.55 0.00 -14.70
CA GLY A 196 12.07 1.02 -13.79
C GLY A 196 11.03 2.09 -13.42
N LEU A 197 9.74 1.75 -13.45
CA LEU A 197 8.65 2.69 -13.19
C LEU A 197 8.60 3.04 -11.69
N THR A 198 8.30 4.31 -11.39
CA THR A 198 7.85 4.71 -10.06
C THR A 198 6.33 4.60 -10.01
N ILE A 199 5.78 3.87 -9.04
CA ILE A 199 4.34 3.63 -8.92
C ILE A 199 3.80 4.27 -7.64
N VAL A 200 2.71 5.05 -7.77
CA VAL A 200 1.94 5.55 -6.63
C VAL A 200 0.62 4.78 -6.60
N LEU A 201 0.47 3.92 -5.59
CA LEU A 201 -0.70 3.06 -5.40
C LEU A 201 -1.63 3.66 -4.34
N ILE A 202 -2.84 4.02 -4.76
CA ILE A 202 -3.90 4.43 -3.83
C ILE A 202 -4.82 3.26 -3.58
N THR A 203 -5.08 2.98 -2.33
CA THR A 203 -5.99 1.91 -1.92
C THR A 203 -6.53 2.16 -0.50
N HIS A 204 -7.63 1.52 -0.18
CA HIS A 204 -8.10 1.36 1.20
C HIS A 204 -7.80 -0.05 1.75
N GLN A 205 -7.12 -0.90 0.97
CA GLN A 205 -6.78 -2.28 1.31
C GLN A 205 -5.30 -2.39 1.67
N MET A 206 -4.99 -2.61 2.94
CA MET A 206 -3.61 -2.76 3.41
C MET A 206 -2.94 -4.02 2.86
N GLU A 207 -3.71 -5.07 2.50
CA GLU A 207 -3.20 -6.26 1.82
C GLU A 207 -2.53 -5.92 0.48
N ALA A 208 -3.10 -4.99 -0.29
CA ALA A 208 -2.51 -4.56 -1.55
C ALA A 208 -1.19 -3.81 -1.32
N VAL A 209 -1.14 -2.96 -0.28
CA VAL A 209 0.08 -2.26 0.13
C VAL A 209 1.15 -3.26 0.57
N LYS A 210 0.79 -4.19 1.44
CA LYS A 210 1.65 -5.27 1.92
C LYS A 210 2.26 -6.10 0.79
N GLN A 211 1.49 -6.38 -0.24
CA GLN A 211 1.90 -7.28 -1.33
C GLN A 211 2.98 -6.66 -2.23
N ILE A 212 2.92 -5.35 -2.53
CA ILE A 212 3.79 -4.78 -3.55
C ILE A 212 4.52 -3.48 -3.17
N CYS A 213 4.09 -2.75 -2.13
CA CYS A 213 4.66 -1.44 -1.83
C CYS A 213 6.00 -1.54 -1.10
N SER A 214 6.94 -0.64 -1.42
CA SER A 214 8.20 -0.47 -0.71
C SER A 214 8.08 0.51 0.47
N ARG A 215 7.29 1.54 0.27
CA ARG A 215 7.02 2.61 1.27
C ARG A 215 5.53 2.90 1.31
N VAL A 216 5.07 3.44 2.41
CA VAL A 216 3.65 3.72 2.62
C VAL A 216 3.45 5.03 3.39
N ALA A 217 2.36 5.74 3.04
CA ALA A 217 1.79 6.82 3.84
C ALA A 217 0.36 6.46 4.22
N VAL A 218 0.00 6.67 5.47
CA VAL A 218 -1.35 6.51 6.00
C VAL A 218 -1.99 7.89 6.09
N MET A 219 -3.17 8.04 5.48
CA MET A 219 -3.92 9.29 5.46
C MET A 219 -5.20 9.19 6.28
N GLU A 220 -5.47 10.23 7.05
CA GLU A 220 -6.71 10.45 7.77
C GLU A 220 -7.12 11.92 7.71
N ALA A 221 -8.39 12.20 7.43
CA ALA A 221 -8.97 13.55 7.42
C ALA A 221 -8.16 14.61 6.64
N GLY A 222 -7.57 14.22 5.49
CA GLY A 222 -6.76 15.11 4.65
C GLY A 222 -5.26 15.14 4.96
N ALA A 223 -4.85 14.67 6.14
CA ALA A 223 -3.45 14.69 6.58
C ALA A 223 -2.75 13.34 6.39
N VAL A 224 -1.43 13.36 6.22
CA VAL A 224 -0.58 12.17 6.35
C VAL A 224 -0.21 12.02 7.83
N ILE A 225 -0.79 11.03 8.49
CA ILE A 225 -0.61 10.79 9.93
C ILE A 225 0.60 9.92 10.25
N GLU A 226 0.99 9.06 9.31
CA GLU A 226 2.16 8.19 9.46
C GLU A 226 2.75 7.85 8.10
N ARG A 227 4.08 7.71 8.00
CA ARG A 227 4.78 7.32 6.78
C ARG A 227 6.12 6.66 7.09
N GLY A 228 6.52 5.71 6.24
CA GLY A 228 7.81 5.02 6.42
C GLY A 228 8.04 3.93 5.39
N SER A 229 9.03 3.09 5.61
CA SER A 229 9.14 1.83 4.90
C SER A 229 7.96 0.92 5.25
N LEU A 230 7.62 -0.01 4.37
CA LEU A 230 6.57 -0.99 4.66
C LEU A 230 6.88 -1.76 5.94
N LEU A 231 8.13 -2.15 6.11
CA LEU A 231 8.58 -2.94 7.27
C LEU A 231 8.41 -2.15 8.57
N ASP A 232 8.81 -0.87 8.61
CA ASP A 232 8.67 -0.04 9.81
C ASP A 232 7.21 0.15 10.21
N ILE A 233 6.35 0.44 9.22
CA ILE A 233 4.91 0.64 9.46
C ILE A 233 4.24 -0.63 10.00
N PHE A 234 4.64 -1.82 9.50
CA PHE A 234 4.07 -3.08 9.98
C PHE A 234 4.65 -3.53 11.32
N ALA A 235 5.95 -3.30 11.58
CA ALA A 235 6.60 -3.73 12.81
C ALA A 235 6.36 -2.76 13.99
N HIS A 236 6.29 -1.45 13.71
CA HIS A 236 6.26 -0.41 14.72
C HIS A 236 5.20 0.67 14.47
N PRO A 237 3.93 0.32 14.23
CA PRO A 237 2.88 1.30 13.97
C PRO A 237 2.70 2.22 15.17
N GLN A 238 2.72 3.54 14.94
CA GLN A 238 2.60 4.54 16.00
C GLN A 238 1.16 5.04 16.14
N GLN A 239 0.48 5.24 15.00
CA GLN A 239 -0.86 5.83 15.00
C GLN A 239 -1.96 4.77 15.22
N PRO A 240 -3.04 5.11 15.94
CA PRO A 240 -4.15 4.19 16.17
C PRO A 240 -4.73 3.63 14.87
N LEU A 241 -4.95 4.49 13.87
CA LEU A 241 -5.49 4.08 12.58
C LEU A 241 -4.55 3.11 11.84
N THR A 242 -3.23 3.31 11.92
CA THR A 242 -2.25 2.40 11.31
C THR A 242 -2.31 1.02 11.97
N LYS A 243 -2.43 0.97 13.31
CA LYS A 243 -2.60 -0.27 14.07
C LYS A 243 -3.87 -1.00 13.65
N ASP A 244 -5.00 -0.29 13.55
CA ASP A 244 -6.29 -0.83 13.11
C ASP A 244 -6.21 -1.45 11.71
N PHE A 245 -5.57 -0.77 10.74
CA PHE A 245 -5.33 -1.31 9.41
C PHE A 245 -4.51 -2.60 9.42
N ILE A 246 -3.44 -2.65 10.24
CA ILE A 246 -2.57 -3.82 10.34
C ILE A 246 -3.31 -4.96 11.03
N ASP A 247 -3.99 -4.69 12.13
CA ASP A 247 -4.71 -5.70 12.91
C ASP A 247 -5.85 -6.31 12.09
N THR A 248 -6.57 -5.49 11.30
CA THR A 248 -7.58 -5.97 10.34
C THR A 248 -6.95 -6.85 9.26
N THR A 249 -5.82 -6.44 8.67
CA THR A 249 -5.09 -7.20 7.64
C THR A 249 -4.59 -8.54 8.15
N MET A 250 -4.22 -8.61 9.42
CA MET A 250 -3.76 -9.82 10.10
C MET A 250 -4.90 -10.67 10.70
N GLN A 251 -6.15 -10.22 10.55
CA GLN A 251 -7.33 -10.85 11.18
C GLN A 251 -7.17 -11.04 12.70
N LEU A 252 -6.41 -10.14 13.33
CA LEU A 252 -6.07 -10.27 14.76
C LEU A 252 -7.30 -10.16 15.65
N ASP A 253 -8.25 -9.28 15.35
CA ASP A 253 -9.46 -9.08 16.16
C ASP A 253 -10.29 -10.35 16.24
N SER A 254 -10.56 -11.01 15.11
CA SER A 254 -11.30 -12.28 15.07
C SER A 254 -10.54 -13.43 15.75
N THR A 255 -9.21 -13.39 15.64
CA THR A 255 -8.31 -14.34 16.31
C THR A 255 -8.34 -14.12 17.82
N LEU A 256 -8.23 -12.87 18.29
CA LEU A 256 -8.31 -12.54 19.71
C LEU A 256 -9.66 -12.89 20.33
N GLU A 257 -10.78 -12.65 19.61
CA GLU A 257 -12.11 -13.10 20.05
C GLU A 257 -12.19 -14.64 20.22
N THR A 258 -11.52 -15.38 19.35
CA THR A 258 -11.48 -16.84 19.41
C THR A 258 -10.58 -17.31 20.56
N ILE A 259 -9.42 -16.70 20.73
CA ILE A 259 -8.46 -16.98 21.82
C ILE A 259 -9.07 -16.63 23.18
N ALA A 260 -9.79 -15.51 23.29
CA ALA A 260 -10.44 -15.10 24.53
C ALA A 260 -11.44 -16.12 25.09
N LYS A 261 -12.00 -17.00 24.24
CA LYS A 261 -12.91 -18.08 24.64
C LYS A 261 -12.19 -19.36 25.13
N GLN A 262 -10.87 -19.42 24.95
CA GLN A 262 -10.10 -20.62 25.37
C GLN A 262 -9.94 -20.65 26.88
N PRO A 263 -10.07 -21.86 27.54
CA PRO A 263 -9.89 -22.00 28.97
C PRO A 263 -8.54 -21.49 29.49
N ALA A 264 -7.49 -21.64 28.69
CA ALA A 264 -6.13 -21.18 29.01
C ALA A 264 -6.03 -19.66 29.14
N VAL A 265 -6.98 -18.90 28.57
CA VAL A 265 -6.99 -17.43 28.57
C VAL A 265 -8.03 -16.91 29.58
N GLN A 266 -9.16 -17.60 29.73
CA GLN A 266 -10.19 -17.19 30.69
C GLN A 266 -9.77 -17.35 32.15
N ASN A 267 -8.82 -18.23 32.45
CA ASN A 267 -8.37 -18.56 33.80
C ASN A 267 -6.87 -18.26 34.00
N LEU A 268 -6.36 -17.16 33.41
CA LEU A 268 -4.98 -16.74 33.62
C LEU A 268 -4.67 -16.58 35.11
N GLY A 269 -3.64 -17.30 35.56
CA GLY A 269 -3.14 -17.22 36.93
C GLY A 269 -2.26 -16.01 37.18
N PRO A 270 -1.90 -15.72 38.44
CA PRO A 270 -1.05 -14.56 38.76
C PRO A 270 0.37 -14.63 38.16
N ASN A 271 0.81 -15.83 37.78
CA ASN A 271 2.10 -16.12 37.17
C ASN A 271 1.99 -16.33 35.64
N GLU A 272 0.92 -15.86 35.02
CA GLU A 272 0.65 -16.00 33.60
C GLU A 272 0.35 -14.65 32.96
N ARG A 273 0.93 -14.42 31.76
CA ARG A 273 0.66 -13.19 30.98
C ARG A 273 0.37 -13.55 29.54
N LEU A 274 -0.66 -12.92 28.96
CA LEU A 274 -0.98 -13.04 27.55
C LEU A 274 -0.24 -11.94 26.77
N ILE A 275 0.66 -12.37 25.90
CA ILE A 275 1.61 -11.47 25.20
C ILE A 275 1.50 -11.69 23.69
N ARG A 276 1.49 -10.60 22.94
CA ARG A 276 1.75 -10.57 21.49
C ARG A 276 3.21 -10.31 21.24
N LEU A 277 3.84 -11.16 20.44
CA LEU A 277 5.21 -11.03 19.96
C LEU A 277 5.20 -10.77 18.45
N THR A 278 5.85 -9.69 18.01
CA THR A 278 6.01 -9.37 16.59
C THR A 278 7.48 -9.46 16.23
N TYR A 279 7.80 -10.29 15.26
CA TYR A 279 9.15 -10.57 14.76
C TYR A 279 9.34 -9.96 13.39
N LEU A 280 10.55 -9.42 13.14
CA LEU A 280 10.92 -8.89 11.83
C LEU A 280 12.36 -9.33 11.47
N GLY A 281 12.53 -9.88 10.26
CA GLY A 281 13.85 -10.21 9.73
C GLY A 281 14.58 -11.29 10.52
N ASP A 282 15.86 -11.06 10.83
CA ASP A 282 16.76 -12.04 11.44
C ASP A 282 16.30 -12.56 12.80
N SER A 283 15.42 -11.84 13.49
CA SER A 283 14.83 -12.31 14.75
C SER A 283 13.91 -13.52 14.57
N THR A 284 13.44 -13.80 13.34
CA THR A 284 12.60 -14.98 13.05
C THR A 284 13.39 -16.29 13.00
N ASP A 285 14.71 -16.23 12.76
CA ASP A 285 15.57 -17.40 12.62
C ASP A 285 16.13 -17.90 13.98
N GLN A 286 15.94 -17.12 15.04
CA GLN A 286 16.44 -17.47 16.38
C GLN A 286 15.45 -18.37 17.13
N PRO A 287 15.92 -19.37 17.91
CA PRO A 287 15.07 -20.23 18.72
C PRO A 287 14.60 -19.51 20.00
N ILE A 288 13.97 -18.34 19.83
CA ILE A 288 13.63 -17.43 20.94
C ILE A 288 12.76 -18.12 21.98
N ILE A 289 11.72 -18.85 21.57
CA ILE A 289 10.82 -19.55 22.49
C ILE A 289 11.58 -20.58 23.34
N ALA A 290 12.50 -21.32 22.75
CA ALA A 290 13.34 -22.27 23.50
C ALA A 290 14.28 -21.54 24.48
N THR A 291 14.78 -20.38 24.10
CA THR A 291 15.66 -19.54 24.93
C THR A 291 14.95 -18.99 26.16
N LEU A 292 13.66 -18.66 26.09
CA LEU A 292 12.86 -18.21 27.24
C LEU A 292 12.87 -19.26 28.34
N PHE A 293 12.66 -20.54 27.99
CA PHE A 293 12.71 -21.60 28.97
C PHE A 293 14.15 -21.84 29.49
N ALA A 294 15.13 -21.96 28.60
CA ALA A 294 16.49 -22.34 28.94
C ALA A 294 17.17 -21.30 29.86
N LYS A 295 16.96 -20.00 29.64
CA LYS A 295 17.64 -18.92 30.38
C LYS A 295 16.80 -18.34 31.52
N TYR A 296 15.48 -18.26 31.35
CA TYR A 296 14.60 -17.55 32.27
C TYR A 296 13.58 -18.43 32.96
N GLN A 297 13.56 -19.75 32.69
CA GLN A 297 12.58 -20.69 33.21
C GLN A 297 11.11 -20.30 32.91
N VAL A 298 10.92 -19.49 31.85
CA VAL A 298 9.61 -19.05 31.38
C VAL A 298 9.14 -19.97 30.27
N THR A 299 8.00 -20.62 30.46
CA THR A 299 7.35 -21.39 29.39
C THR A 299 6.44 -20.52 28.55
N ALA A 300 6.34 -20.82 27.26
CA ALA A 300 5.48 -20.11 26.32
C ALA A 300 4.51 -21.10 25.67
N ASN A 301 3.22 -20.94 25.94
CA ASN A 301 2.16 -21.68 25.25
C ASN A 301 1.68 -20.82 24.06
N ILE A 302 1.91 -21.28 22.82
CA ILE A 302 1.53 -20.57 21.59
C ILE A 302 0.05 -20.84 21.31
N LEU A 303 -0.76 -19.79 21.36
CA LEU A 303 -2.19 -19.84 21.06
C LEU A 303 -2.49 -19.50 19.60
N PHE A 304 -1.63 -18.67 18.98
CA PHE A 304 -1.69 -18.30 17.58
C PHE A 304 -0.29 -18.01 17.05
N ALA A 305 -0.05 -18.40 15.80
CA ALA A 305 1.17 -18.09 15.09
C ALA A 305 0.83 -17.80 13.63
N ASP A 306 1.28 -16.66 13.12
CA ASP A 306 1.23 -16.29 11.70
C ASP A 306 2.60 -15.78 11.28
N ILE A 307 3.23 -16.48 10.34
CA ILE A 307 4.54 -16.12 9.81
C ILE A 307 4.37 -15.91 8.29
N GLN A 308 4.71 -14.72 7.83
CA GLN A 308 4.55 -14.29 6.46
C GLN A 308 5.85 -13.65 5.96
N SER A 309 5.95 -13.41 4.65
CA SER A 309 7.04 -12.63 4.06
C SER A 309 6.53 -11.25 3.66
N LEU A 310 7.21 -10.20 4.15
CA LEU A 310 7.02 -8.82 3.73
C LEU A 310 8.26 -8.42 2.90
N GLN A 311 8.12 -8.27 1.59
CA GLN A 311 9.24 -7.92 0.70
C GLN A 311 10.47 -8.84 0.88
N ASP A 312 10.25 -10.15 0.90
CA ASP A 312 11.26 -11.17 1.15
C ASP A 312 11.88 -11.17 2.58
N THR A 313 11.39 -10.30 3.46
CA THR A 313 11.77 -10.27 4.88
C THR A 313 10.74 -11.07 5.69
N PRO A 314 11.14 -12.08 6.47
CA PRO A 314 10.23 -12.78 7.37
C PRO A 314 9.59 -11.83 8.39
N PHE A 315 8.29 -11.93 8.54
CA PHE A 315 7.50 -11.17 9.51
C PHE A 315 6.57 -12.15 10.23
N GLY A 316 6.62 -12.18 11.54
CA GLY A 316 5.85 -13.11 12.35
C GLY A 316 5.08 -12.43 13.46
N ASN A 317 3.85 -12.90 13.71
CA ASN A 317 3.06 -12.56 14.88
C ASN A 317 2.74 -13.83 15.66
N LEU A 318 3.06 -13.85 16.95
CA LEU A 318 2.67 -14.88 17.87
C LEU A 318 1.82 -14.28 18.98
N ILE A 319 0.78 -15.02 19.40
CA ILE A 319 0.07 -14.75 20.65
C ILE A 319 0.37 -15.92 21.57
N VAL A 320 0.98 -15.62 22.71
CA VAL A 320 1.48 -16.63 23.65
C VAL A 320 1.00 -16.34 25.06
N VAL A 321 0.76 -17.39 25.85
CA VAL A 321 0.70 -17.29 27.31
C VAL A 321 2.08 -17.63 27.85
N LEU A 322 2.72 -16.65 28.49
CA LEU A 322 3.97 -16.84 29.23
C LEU A 322 3.64 -17.23 30.67
N THR A 323 4.26 -18.32 31.17
CA THR A 323 4.10 -18.80 32.52
C THR A 323 5.45 -18.86 33.22
N GLY A 324 5.57 -18.25 34.40
CA GLY A 324 6.80 -18.18 35.20
C GLY A 324 6.65 -17.21 36.37
N GLU A 325 7.67 -17.09 37.21
CA GLU A 325 7.68 -16.05 38.25
C GLU A 325 7.70 -14.65 37.60
N ALA A 326 7.05 -13.68 38.23
CA ALA A 326 6.88 -12.33 37.65
C ALA A 326 8.22 -11.68 37.26
N GLN A 327 9.28 -11.85 38.08
CA GLN A 327 10.61 -11.32 37.78
C GLN A 327 11.26 -11.98 36.57
N ASP A 328 11.05 -13.30 36.40
CA ASP A 328 11.59 -14.05 35.28
C ASP A 328 10.88 -13.70 33.99
N ILE A 329 9.55 -13.50 34.03
CA ILE A 329 8.77 -13.01 32.87
C ILE A 329 9.26 -11.62 32.49
N ASP A 330 9.45 -10.69 33.43
CA ASP A 330 9.94 -9.35 33.13
C ASP A 330 11.35 -9.37 32.49
N ALA A 331 12.25 -10.23 33.00
CA ALA A 331 13.57 -10.45 32.42
C ALA A 331 13.50 -11.04 31.01
N ALA A 332 12.61 -12.01 30.79
CA ALA A 332 12.34 -12.62 29.49
C ALA A 332 11.78 -11.61 28.48
N LEU A 333 10.83 -10.76 28.89
CA LEU A 333 10.27 -9.70 28.04
C LEU A 333 11.31 -8.65 27.68
N LYS A 334 12.22 -8.31 28.61
CA LYS A 334 13.34 -7.42 28.33
C LYS A 334 14.30 -8.04 27.31
N PHE A 335 14.67 -9.29 27.50
CA PHE A 335 15.50 -10.01 26.52
C PHE A 335 14.88 -10.01 25.12
N LEU A 336 13.58 -10.29 24.99
CA LEU A 336 12.89 -10.25 23.72
C LEU A 336 13.00 -8.90 23.02
N ARG A 337 12.84 -7.79 23.78
CA ARG A 337 12.99 -6.44 23.24
C ARG A 337 14.43 -6.15 22.80
N ASP A 338 15.41 -6.62 23.58
CA ASP A 338 16.85 -6.45 23.27
C ASP A 338 17.25 -7.22 22.00
N GLU A 339 16.56 -8.35 21.68
CA GLU A 339 16.71 -9.13 20.44
C GLU A 339 15.85 -8.58 19.27
N GLY A 340 15.25 -7.41 19.42
CA GLY A 340 14.47 -6.75 18.37
C GLY A 340 13.05 -7.27 18.18
N VAL A 341 12.50 -8.05 19.14
CA VAL A 341 11.11 -8.50 19.12
C VAL A 341 10.22 -7.43 19.75
N THR A 342 9.19 -7.01 19.01
CA THR A 342 8.16 -6.12 19.58
C THR A 342 7.25 -6.92 20.49
N VAL A 343 7.11 -6.45 21.75
CA VAL A 343 6.34 -7.11 22.80
C VAL A 343 5.20 -6.21 23.24
N ALA A 344 3.97 -6.69 23.14
CA ALA A 344 2.76 -6.01 23.61
C ALA A 344 1.92 -6.94 24.51
N GLU A 345 1.43 -6.42 25.63
CA GLU A 345 0.43 -7.13 26.43
C GLU A 345 -0.92 -7.09 25.71
N VAL A 346 -1.61 -8.23 25.69
CA VAL A 346 -2.92 -8.35 25.06
C VAL A 346 -3.99 -8.20 26.13
N GLN A 347 -4.82 -7.15 26.00
CA GLN A 347 -6.01 -7.00 26.81
C GLN A 347 -7.17 -7.80 26.18
N ILE A 348 -7.81 -8.65 26.97
CA ILE A 348 -8.95 -9.44 26.52
C ILE A 348 -10.21 -8.58 26.59
N PRO A 349 -10.99 -8.43 25.52
CA PRO A 349 -12.28 -7.76 25.59
C PRO A 349 -13.19 -8.48 26.60
N GLY A 350 -13.55 -7.82 27.70
CA GLY A 350 -14.44 -8.37 28.75
C GLY A 350 -13.74 -9.08 29.91
N GLY A 351 -12.42 -9.04 30.03
CA GLY A 351 -11.68 -9.46 31.23
C GLY A 351 -12.03 -8.54 32.40
N LYS A 352 -12.26 -9.10 33.57
CA LYS A 352 -12.41 -8.31 34.80
C LYS A 352 -11.05 -7.69 35.16
N ASP A 353 -11.06 -6.37 35.39
CA ASP A 353 -9.95 -5.63 36.01
C ASP A 353 -9.56 -6.24 37.38
#